data_5471230b2894ebe4072dfec379037fbb
#
_entry.id   5471230b2894ebe4072dfec379037fbb
#
_cell.length_a   1.000
_cell.length_b   1.000
_cell.length_c   1.000
_cell.angle_alpha   90.00
_cell.angle_beta   90.00
_cell.angle_gamma   90.00
#
_symmetry.space_group_name_H-M   'P 1'
#
loop_
_entity.id
_entity.type
_entity.pdbx_description
1 polymer ?
#
loop_
_entity_poly.entity_id
_entity_poly.type
_entity_poly.pdbx_seq_one_letter_code
_entity_poly.pdbx_strand_id
1 'polypeptide(L)'
;AWKISLEGFGHSVPVVGAGRIWLTAATKDGRQQFVYCLDQQTGRVLHHQLLFENAEPEPLKNEINTYASPSCALEADAVYVHFGTYGTVRMNPQTFAVEWQRRDINCRHFRGPGSSPILWQDLLILTFDGVDAQFVTALNKRTGETVWKTARTTDYGDLDDNGVPKLEGDLRKAYSTPAVVEVNGRWQVVSVGSR
;
A
#
# COMPACT_ATOMS: atom_id res chain seq x y z
N ALA A 1 14.77 11.34 -24.17
CA ALA A 1 13.46 11.02 -23.54
C ALA A 1 12.97 9.69 -24.10
N TRP A 2 12.34 8.87 -23.28
CA TRP A 2 11.76 7.58 -23.66
C TRP A 2 10.30 7.50 -23.19
N LYS A 3 9.55 6.60 -23.79
CA LYS A 3 8.18 6.24 -23.42
C LYS A 3 8.04 4.74 -23.55
N ILE A 4 7.36 4.10 -22.60
CA ILE A 4 7.11 2.67 -22.59
C ILE A 4 5.63 2.42 -22.23
N SER A 5 5.05 1.39 -22.83
CA SER A 5 3.75 0.84 -22.39
C SER A 5 4.01 -0.30 -21.44
N LEU A 6 3.28 -0.31 -20.32
CA LEU A 6 3.30 -1.38 -19.33
C LEU A 6 1.92 -2.06 -19.32
N GLU A 7 1.90 -3.35 -19.02
CA GLU A 7 0.66 -4.09 -18.83
C GLU A 7 0.05 -3.81 -17.46
N GLY A 8 -1.29 -3.83 -17.38
CA GLY A 8 -2.03 -3.62 -16.15
C GLY A 8 -2.43 -2.17 -15.90
N PHE A 9 -3.01 -1.94 -14.73
CA PHE A 9 -3.55 -0.66 -14.27
C PHE A 9 -2.93 -0.32 -12.92
N GLY A 10 -2.55 0.94 -12.72
CA GLY A 10 -1.98 1.41 -11.46
C GLY A 10 -1.99 2.94 -11.39
N HIS A 11 -2.15 3.46 -10.18
CA HIS A 11 -2.03 4.88 -9.86
C HIS A 11 -0.81 5.16 -8.98
N SER A 12 0.06 4.16 -8.78
CA SER A 12 1.30 4.36 -8.02
C SER A 12 2.19 5.41 -8.68
N VAL A 13 2.75 6.29 -7.86
CA VAL A 13 3.81 7.19 -8.33
C VAL A 13 5.07 6.36 -8.57
N PRO A 14 5.74 6.48 -9.72
CA PRO A 14 7.03 5.86 -9.94
C PRO A 14 8.06 6.34 -8.92
N VAL A 15 8.71 5.41 -8.22
CA VAL A 15 9.72 5.73 -7.21
C VAL A 15 11.11 5.42 -7.78
N VAL A 16 12.01 6.40 -7.70
CA VAL A 16 13.31 6.34 -8.33
C VAL A 16 14.42 6.18 -7.28
N GLY A 17 15.28 5.21 -7.50
CA GLY A 17 16.46 5.01 -6.67
C GLY A 17 17.50 4.11 -7.33
N ALA A 18 18.78 4.38 -7.11
CA ALA A 18 19.91 3.60 -7.63
C ALA A 18 19.84 3.31 -9.15
N GLY A 19 19.41 4.30 -9.97
CA GLY A 19 19.30 4.16 -11.41
C GLY A 19 18.10 3.33 -11.88
N ARG A 20 17.16 3.03 -11.02
CA ARG A 20 15.97 2.20 -11.27
C ARG A 20 14.70 2.96 -10.95
N ILE A 21 13.62 2.60 -11.62
CA ILE A 21 12.26 3.10 -11.39
C ILE A 21 11.40 1.92 -10.98
N TRP A 22 10.72 2.06 -9.84
CA TRP A 22 9.81 1.05 -9.32
C TRP A 22 8.37 1.56 -9.35
N LEU A 23 7.44 0.71 -9.77
CA LEU A 23 6.01 0.99 -9.78
C LEU A 23 5.20 -0.29 -9.65
N THR A 24 3.94 -0.14 -9.28
CA THR A 24 3.01 -1.24 -9.12
C THR A 24 1.96 -1.22 -10.22
N ALA A 25 1.44 -2.40 -10.55
CA ALA A 25 0.31 -2.57 -11.44
C ALA A 25 -0.58 -3.73 -10.96
N ALA A 26 -1.81 -3.77 -11.44
CA ALA A 26 -2.73 -4.87 -11.22
C ALA A 26 -3.59 -5.13 -12.45
N THR A 27 -4.18 -6.31 -12.55
CA THR A 27 -5.25 -6.53 -13.52
C THR A 27 -6.48 -5.68 -13.19
N LYS A 28 -7.29 -5.36 -14.18
CA LYS A 28 -8.49 -4.52 -14.00
C LYS A 28 -9.49 -5.13 -13.01
N ASP A 29 -9.57 -6.43 -12.96
CA ASP A 29 -10.42 -7.21 -12.05
C ASP A 29 -9.80 -7.43 -10.65
N GLY A 30 -8.55 -7.01 -10.43
CA GLY A 30 -7.84 -7.13 -9.16
C GLY A 30 -7.33 -8.53 -8.83
N ARG A 31 -7.40 -9.46 -9.77
CA ARG A 31 -6.97 -10.84 -9.53
C ARG A 31 -5.47 -11.00 -9.42
N GLN A 32 -4.71 -10.11 -10.05
CA GLN A 32 -3.25 -10.18 -10.07
C GLN A 32 -2.63 -8.82 -9.75
N GLN A 33 -1.61 -8.80 -8.91
CA GLN A 33 -0.82 -7.63 -8.56
C GLN A 33 0.64 -7.83 -8.92
N PHE A 34 1.23 -6.84 -9.58
CA PHE A 34 2.57 -6.89 -10.15
C PHE A 34 3.44 -5.74 -9.64
N VAL A 35 4.74 -6.00 -9.64
CA VAL A 35 5.76 -4.95 -9.52
C VAL A 35 6.58 -4.88 -10.80
N TYR A 36 6.94 -3.66 -11.19
CA TYR A 36 7.87 -3.36 -12.28
C TYR A 36 9.12 -2.69 -11.73
N CYS A 37 10.26 -3.08 -12.30
CA CYS A 37 11.52 -2.36 -12.17
C CYS A 37 12.01 -1.99 -13.57
N LEU A 38 12.24 -0.70 -13.81
CA LEU A 38 12.72 -0.19 -15.07
C LEU A 38 14.10 0.44 -14.91
N ASP A 39 14.89 0.39 -15.96
CA ASP A 39 16.10 1.20 -16.09
C ASP A 39 15.73 2.68 -16.23
N GLN A 40 16.25 3.53 -15.36
CA GLN A 40 15.92 4.96 -15.33
C GLN A 40 16.34 5.70 -16.61
N GLN A 41 17.44 5.31 -17.23
CA GLN A 41 17.96 6.03 -18.39
C GLN A 41 17.25 5.63 -19.68
N THR A 42 16.94 4.36 -19.84
CA THR A 42 16.44 3.78 -21.09
C THR A 42 14.96 3.45 -21.08
N GLY A 43 14.34 3.31 -19.89
CA GLY A 43 12.97 2.81 -19.72
C GLY A 43 12.83 1.31 -19.94
N ARG A 44 13.94 0.58 -20.19
CA ARG A 44 13.88 -0.87 -20.37
C ARG A 44 13.36 -1.55 -19.12
N VAL A 45 12.42 -2.48 -19.26
CA VAL A 45 11.97 -3.35 -18.16
C VAL A 45 13.14 -4.26 -17.74
N LEU A 46 13.62 -4.07 -16.51
CA LEU A 46 14.64 -4.90 -15.88
C LEU A 46 14.02 -6.08 -15.18
N HIS A 47 12.83 -5.89 -14.59
CA HIS A 47 12.09 -6.91 -13.90
C HIS A 47 10.60 -6.63 -13.94
N HIS A 48 9.81 -7.70 -14.07
CA HIS A 48 8.35 -7.71 -13.95
C HIS A 48 7.95 -8.99 -13.23
N GLN A 49 7.25 -8.87 -12.11
CA GLN A 49 6.91 -10.01 -11.29
C GLN A 49 5.48 -9.94 -10.78
N LEU A 50 4.74 -11.03 -10.96
CA LEU A 50 3.50 -11.30 -10.26
C LEU A 50 3.84 -11.55 -8.78
N LEU A 51 3.27 -10.72 -7.89
CA LEU A 51 3.47 -10.84 -6.45
C LEU A 51 2.32 -11.55 -5.76
N PHE A 52 1.09 -11.23 -6.16
CA PHE A 52 -0.10 -11.79 -5.54
C PHE A 52 -1.16 -12.20 -6.57
N GLU A 53 -1.83 -13.32 -6.27
CA GLU A 53 -3.04 -13.76 -6.93
C GLU A 53 -4.19 -13.82 -5.93
N ASN A 54 -5.36 -13.36 -6.35
CA ASN A 54 -6.58 -13.35 -5.56
C ASN A 54 -7.72 -13.95 -6.38
N ALA A 55 -8.32 -15.00 -5.87
CA ALA A 55 -9.44 -15.67 -6.55
C ALA A 55 -10.69 -14.78 -6.61
N GLU A 56 -10.95 -14.08 -5.51
CA GLU A 56 -12.15 -13.25 -5.31
C GLU A 56 -11.78 -11.90 -4.70
N PRO A 57 -11.14 -10.97 -5.47
CA PRO A 57 -10.85 -9.64 -4.96
C PRO A 57 -12.13 -8.85 -4.71
N GLU A 58 -12.15 -8.00 -3.69
CA GLU A 58 -13.26 -7.09 -3.43
C GLU A 58 -13.47 -6.18 -4.65
N PRO A 59 -14.68 -6.15 -5.26
CA PRO A 59 -14.93 -5.28 -6.41
C PRO A 59 -14.74 -3.82 -6.05
N LEU A 60 -14.06 -3.05 -6.90
CA LEU A 60 -13.98 -1.60 -6.74
C LEU A 60 -15.35 -0.97 -6.99
N LYS A 61 -15.80 -0.12 -6.06
CA LYS A 61 -17.12 0.52 -6.15
C LYS A 61 -17.23 1.53 -7.31
N ASN A 62 -16.10 2.01 -7.80
CA ASN A 62 -16.01 2.90 -8.96
C ASN A 62 -14.63 2.78 -9.64
N GLU A 63 -14.49 3.41 -10.80
CA GLU A 63 -13.24 3.40 -11.59
C GLU A 63 -12.26 4.54 -11.21
N ILE A 64 -12.45 5.24 -10.07
CA ILE A 64 -11.58 6.34 -9.63
C ILE A 64 -10.22 5.80 -9.13
N ASN A 65 -10.20 4.59 -8.58
CA ASN A 65 -9.01 3.98 -8.01
C ASN A 65 -8.68 2.65 -8.68
N THR A 66 -7.52 2.08 -8.35
CA THR A 66 -7.06 0.77 -8.84
C THR A 66 -6.64 -0.13 -7.67
N TYR A 67 -6.37 -1.40 -7.98
CA TYR A 67 -5.80 -2.34 -7.01
C TYR A 67 -4.30 -2.13 -6.76
N ALA A 68 -3.67 -1.19 -7.47
CA ALA A 68 -2.24 -0.88 -7.42
C ALA A 68 -2.01 0.64 -7.35
N SER A 69 -2.61 1.30 -6.36
CA SER A 69 -2.45 2.75 -6.16
C SER A 69 -1.36 3.12 -5.16
N PRO A 70 -1.04 2.31 -4.12
CA PRO A 70 0.09 2.61 -3.26
C PRO A 70 1.41 2.58 -4.02
N SER A 71 2.27 3.57 -3.77
CA SER A 71 3.62 3.63 -4.31
C SER A 71 4.58 2.77 -3.48
N CYS A 72 5.68 2.33 -4.09
CA CYS A 72 6.72 1.59 -3.38
C CYS A 72 7.45 2.49 -2.36
N ALA A 73 8.07 1.88 -1.34
CA ALA A 73 9.09 2.53 -0.53
C ALA A 73 10.44 1.88 -0.79
N LEU A 74 11.52 2.68 -0.85
CA LEU A 74 12.85 2.20 -1.23
C LEU A 74 13.88 2.48 -0.14
N GLU A 75 14.78 1.51 0.03
CA GLU A 75 16.07 1.64 0.69
C GLU A 75 17.18 1.14 -0.23
N ALA A 76 18.43 1.31 0.17
CA ALA A 76 19.56 0.85 -0.63
C ALA A 76 19.55 -0.68 -0.89
N ASP A 77 19.06 -1.44 0.07
CA ASP A 77 19.04 -2.91 0.08
C ASP A 77 17.61 -3.50 0.01
N ALA A 78 16.57 -2.67 -0.10
CA ALA A 78 15.20 -3.16 -0.08
C ALA A 78 14.21 -2.31 -0.88
N VAL A 79 13.23 -3.00 -1.43
CA VAL A 79 11.99 -2.42 -2.00
C VAL A 79 10.82 -2.99 -1.24
N TYR A 80 9.94 -2.11 -0.74
CA TYR A 80 8.71 -2.48 -0.08
C TYR A 80 7.54 -2.17 -1.00
N VAL A 81 6.79 -3.20 -1.35
CA VAL A 81 5.65 -3.12 -2.26
C VAL A 81 4.38 -3.45 -1.50
N HIS A 82 3.36 -2.60 -1.63
CA HIS A 82 2.14 -2.67 -0.85
C HIS A 82 0.90 -2.54 -1.73
N PHE A 83 -0.06 -3.44 -1.52
CA PHE A 83 -1.36 -3.47 -2.20
C PHE A 83 -2.54 -3.51 -1.21
N GLY A 84 -2.36 -2.87 -0.03
CA GLY A 84 -3.36 -2.93 1.02
C GLY A 84 -3.60 -4.36 1.50
N THR A 85 -4.87 -4.75 1.59
CA THR A 85 -5.31 -6.07 2.02
C THR A 85 -4.79 -7.22 1.14
N TYR A 86 -4.41 -6.94 -0.12
CA TYR A 86 -3.93 -7.98 -1.05
C TYR A 86 -2.52 -8.45 -0.72
N GLY A 87 -1.74 -7.62 -0.05
CA GLY A 87 -0.45 -8.02 0.50
C GLY A 87 0.62 -6.92 0.53
N THR A 88 1.66 -7.22 1.27
CA THR A 88 2.87 -6.41 1.41
C THR A 88 4.08 -7.32 1.31
N VAL A 89 5.11 -6.91 0.57
CA VAL A 89 6.36 -7.64 0.43
C VAL A 89 7.57 -6.75 0.67
N ARG A 90 8.67 -7.36 1.13
CA ARG A 90 10.03 -6.85 1.00
C ARG A 90 10.75 -7.64 -0.07
N MET A 91 11.40 -6.94 -0.97
CA MET A 91 12.18 -7.53 -2.06
C MET A 91 13.61 -6.99 -2.04
N ASN A 92 14.55 -7.83 -2.42
CA ASN A 92 15.91 -7.39 -2.71
C ASN A 92 15.95 -6.68 -4.07
N PRO A 93 16.43 -5.43 -4.17
CA PRO A 93 16.40 -4.69 -5.43
C PRO A 93 17.41 -5.18 -6.47
N GLN A 94 18.42 -5.98 -6.11
CA GLN A 94 19.44 -6.50 -7.03
C GLN A 94 19.05 -7.88 -7.57
N THR A 95 18.59 -8.77 -6.68
CA THR A 95 18.24 -10.16 -7.04
C THR A 95 16.79 -10.33 -7.40
N PHE A 96 15.94 -9.35 -7.06
CA PHE A 96 14.48 -9.36 -7.19
C PHE A 96 13.78 -10.47 -6.36
N ALA A 97 14.52 -11.10 -5.46
CA ALA A 97 13.96 -12.11 -4.55
C ALA A 97 13.02 -11.45 -3.53
N VAL A 98 11.86 -12.07 -3.32
CA VAL A 98 10.97 -11.75 -2.20
C VAL A 98 11.58 -12.32 -0.93
N GLU A 99 11.91 -11.49 0.04
CA GLU A 99 12.54 -11.89 1.30
C GLU A 99 11.51 -12.19 2.39
N TRP A 100 10.41 -11.43 2.41
CA TRP A 100 9.21 -11.76 3.19
C TRP A 100 7.95 -11.20 2.52
N GLN A 101 6.81 -11.77 2.87
CA GLN A 101 5.49 -11.29 2.47
C GLN A 101 4.48 -11.41 3.61
N ARG A 102 3.49 -10.52 3.64
CA ARG A 102 2.35 -10.51 4.56
C ARG A 102 1.05 -10.38 3.78
N ARG A 103 0.10 -11.27 4.06
CA ARG A 103 -1.26 -11.26 3.48
C ARG A 103 -2.36 -11.37 4.54
N ASP A 104 -1.99 -11.29 5.79
CA ASP A 104 -2.85 -11.46 6.95
C ASP A 104 -3.31 -10.14 7.59
N ILE A 105 -2.85 -9.00 7.06
CA ILE A 105 -3.24 -7.67 7.55
C ILE A 105 -4.33 -7.14 6.62
N ASN A 106 -5.59 -7.19 7.09
CA ASN A 106 -6.75 -7.04 6.22
C ASN A 106 -7.69 -5.93 6.70
N CYS A 107 -8.32 -5.28 5.73
CA CYS A 107 -9.54 -4.50 5.85
C CYS A 107 -10.31 -4.56 4.52
N ARG A 108 -11.58 -4.22 4.53
CA ARG A 108 -12.36 -4.06 3.30
C ARG A 108 -12.13 -2.68 2.71
N HIS A 109 -11.47 -2.63 1.56
CA HIS A 109 -11.09 -1.35 0.94
C HIS A 109 -12.23 -0.61 0.25
N PHE A 110 -13.28 -1.30 -0.20
CA PHE A 110 -14.45 -0.73 -0.88
C PHE A 110 -14.12 -0.01 -2.20
N ARG A 111 -13.10 0.83 -2.23
CA ARG A 111 -12.63 1.57 -3.42
C ARG A 111 -11.14 1.28 -3.72
N GLY A 112 -10.60 0.20 -3.22
CA GLY A 112 -9.20 -0.17 -3.37
C GLY A 112 -8.25 0.50 -2.36
N PRO A 113 -7.00 0.02 -2.28
CA PRO A 113 -5.96 0.60 -1.45
C PRO A 113 -5.49 1.94 -2.01
N GLY A 114 -4.97 2.84 -1.16
CA GLY A 114 -4.47 4.13 -1.62
C GLY A 114 -3.29 4.66 -0.82
N SER A 115 -3.23 4.39 0.48
CA SER A 115 -2.12 4.83 1.33
C SER A 115 -0.83 4.09 0.96
N SER A 116 0.25 4.82 0.72
CA SER A 116 1.57 4.25 0.47
C SER A 116 2.30 3.93 1.78
N PRO A 117 3.17 2.91 1.80
CA PRO A 117 4.02 2.63 2.95
C PRO A 117 5.06 3.74 3.15
N ILE A 118 5.44 3.97 4.40
CA ILE A 118 6.59 4.82 4.73
C ILE A 118 7.60 4.06 5.59
N LEU A 119 8.85 4.47 5.49
CA LEU A 119 9.95 3.94 6.26
C LEU A 119 10.36 4.93 7.36
N TRP A 120 10.56 4.43 8.55
CA TRP A 120 11.13 5.20 9.65
C TRP A 120 11.93 4.29 10.58
N GLN A 121 13.22 4.55 10.71
CA GLN A 121 14.15 3.67 11.44
C GLN A 121 14.03 2.20 10.98
N ASP A 122 13.70 1.27 11.88
CA ASP A 122 13.52 -0.16 11.57
C ASP A 122 12.06 -0.53 11.26
N LEU A 123 11.20 0.47 11.02
CA LEU A 123 9.77 0.28 10.82
C LEU A 123 9.34 0.53 9.36
N LEU A 124 8.44 -0.32 8.88
CA LEU A 124 7.57 -0.09 7.74
C LEU A 124 6.19 0.24 8.28
N ILE A 125 5.73 1.48 8.09
CA ILE A 125 4.45 1.97 8.62
C ILE A 125 3.41 1.95 7.51
N LEU A 126 2.26 1.35 7.80
CA LEU A 126 1.15 1.11 6.89
C LEU A 126 -0.14 1.65 7.49
N THR A 127 -0.98 2.26 6.64
CA THR A 127 -2.33 2.69 7.02
C THR A 127 -3.38 1.83 6.33
N PHE A 128 -4.31 1.31 7.11
CA PHE A 128 -5.45 0.53 6.65
C PHE A 128 -6.74 1.23 7.09
N ASP A 129 -7.31 2.04 6.22
CA ASP A 129 -8.58 2.71 6.44
C ASP A 129 -9.65 2.07 5.55
N GLY A 130 -10.17 0.94 6.01
CA GLY A 130 -11.26 0.20 5.36
C GLY A 130 -12.64 0.63 5.86
N VAL A 131 -13.68 0.02 5.31
CA VAL A 131 -15.05 0.26 5.76
C VAL A 131 -15.39 -0.51 7.04
N ASP A 132 -14.68 -1.57 7.31
CA ASP A 132 -14.87 -2.48 8.46
C ASP A 132 -13.84 -2.27 9.57
N ALA A 133 -12.61 -1.86 9.21
CA ALA A 133 -11.53 -1.64 10.15
C ALA A 133 -10.66 -0.46 9.71
N GLN A 134 -10.29 0.40 10.67
CA GLN A 134 -9.41 1.54 10.44
C GLN A 134 -8.28 1.50 11.47
N PHE A 135 -7.04 1.39 11.00
CA PHE A 135 -5.87 1.32 11.87
C PHE A 135 -4.58 1.71 11.15
N VAL A 136 -3.60 2.10 11.94
CA VAL A 136 -2.21 2.23 11.51
C VAL A 136 -1.40 1.11 12.15
N THR A 137 -0.51 0.51 11.41
CA THR A 137 0.37 -0.55 11.91
C THR A 137 1.81 -0.32 11.47
N ALA A 138 2.75 -0.77 12.27
CA ALA A 138 4.16 -0.83 11.89
C ALA A 138 4.66 -2.26 11.93
N LEU A 139 5.37 -2.63 10.89
CA LEU A 139 6.10 -3.88 10.79
C LEU A 139 7.59 -3.62 11.01
N ASN A 140 8.28 -4.58 11.60
CA ASN A 140 9.73 -4.61 11.48
C ASN A 140 10.07 -4.76 9.99
N LYS A 141 10.75 -3.78 9.43
CA LYS A 141 11.00 -3.74 7.98
C LYS A 141 11.87 -4.89 7.47
N ARG A 142 12.69 -5.53 8.33
CA ARG A 142 13.55 -6.64 7.96
C ARG A 142 12.86 -7.99 8.04
N THR A 143 12.01 -8.20 9.05
CA THR A 143 11.37 -9.51 9.31
C THR A 143 9.92 -9.58 8.84
N GLY A 144 9.25 -8.43 8.63
CA GLY A 144 7.81 -8.35 8.34
C GLY A 144 6.92 -8.57 9.56
N GLU A 145 7.48 -8.79 10.75
CA GLU A 145 6.71 -8.98 11.99
C GLU A 145 6.04 -7.69 12.44
N THR A 146 4.82 -7.80 12.96
CA THR A 146 4.10 -6.65 13.48
C THR A 146 4.73 -6.18 14.80
N VAL A 147 5.18 -4.93 14.83
CA VAL A 147 5.73 -4.29 16.02
C VAL A 147 4.62 -3.65 16.85
N TRP A 148 3.72 -2.93 16.20
CA TRP A 148 2.53 -2.37 16.83
C TRP A 148 1.38 -2.20 15.82
N LYS A 149 0.17 -2.14 16.37
CA LYS A 149 -1.06 -1.83 15.63
C LYS A 149 -1.94 -0.94 16.50
N THR A 150 -2.41 0.17 15.95
CA THR A 150 -3.26 1.14 16.66
C THR A 150 -4.54 1.36 15.84
N ALA A 151 -5.67 1.00 16.41
CA ALA A 151 -6.97 1.28 15.81
C ALA A 151 -7.29 2.79 15.89
N ARG A 152 -8.01 3.29 14.90
CA ARG A 152 -8.63 4.62 15.01
C ARG A 152 -9.81 4.56 15.97
N THR A 153 -9.91 5.56 16.84
CA THR A 153 -10.97 5.69 17.84
C THR A 153 -12.09 6.64 17.40
N THR A 154 -12.10 7.04 16.13
CA THR A 154 -13.10 7.96 15.59
C THR A 154 -14.48 7.29 15.60
N ASP A 155 -15.44 7.94 16.25
CA ASP A 155 -16.86 7.61 16.09
C ASP A 155 -17.38 8.36 14.85
N TYR A 156 -17.77 7.62 13.85
CA TYR A 156 -18.30 8.17 12.60
C TYR A 156 -19.80 8.52 12.70
N GLY A 157 -20.50 8.06 13.75
CA GLY A 157 -21.93 8.29 13.96
C GLY A 157 -22.82 7.70 12.86
N ASP A 158 -22.30 6.70 12.13
CA ASP A 158 -22.92 6.18 10.90
C ASP A 158 -23.41 4.72 11.05
N LEU A 159 -23.39 4.16 12.26
CA LEU A 159 -23.91 2.82 12.51
C LEU A 159 -25.42 2.85 12.69
N ASP A 160 -26.09 1.79 12.20
CA ASP A 160 -27.47 1.49 12.56
C ASP A 160 -27.56 0.77 13.92
N ASP A 161 -28.78 0.40 14.32
CA ASP A 161 -29.03 -0.27 15.60
C ASP A 161 -28.40 -1.68 15.68
N ASN A 162 -27.98 -2.24 14.55
CA ASN A 162 -27.28 -3.52 14.45
C ASN A 162 -25.75 -3.36 14.33
N GLY A 163 -25.23 -2.13 14.41
CA GLY A 163 -23.82 -1.84 14.28
C GLY A 163 -23.30 -1.87 12.84
N VAL A 164 -24.19 -1.82 11.84
CA VAL A 164 -23.83 -1.80 10.41
C VAL A 164 -23.76 -0.36 9.92
N PRO A 165 -22.73 0.02 9.14
CA PRO A 165 -22.65 1.35 8.55
C PRO A 165 -23.84 1.67 7.67
N LYS A 166 -24.54 2.79 7.95
CA LYS A 166 -25.71 3.29 7.19
C LYS A 166 -25.36 3.82 5.82
N LEU A 167 -24.12 4.27 5.63
CA LEU A 167 -23.61 4.77 4.39
C LEU A 167 -22.57 3.80 3.83
N GLU A 168 -22.33 3.87 2.52
CA GLU A 168 -21.47 2.94 1.77
C GLU A 168 -19.96 3.01 2.15
N GLY A 169 -19.64 3.31 3.40
CA GLY A 169 -18.28 3.28 3.93
C GLY A 169 -17.40 4.47 3.58
N ASP A 170 -17.88 5.44 2.81
CA ASP A 170 -17.09 6.62 2.40
C ASP A 170 -16.63 7.46 3.59
N LEU A 171 -17.42 7.54 4.66
CA LEU A 171 -17.06 8.25 5.88
C LEU A 171 -15.89 7.62 6.64
N ARG A 172 -15.56 6.38 6.34
CA ARG A 172 -14.52 5.60 7.03
C ARG A 172 -13.25 5.46 6.22
N LYS A 173 -13.32 5.73 4.92
CA LYS A 173 -12.19 5.59 4.01
C LYS A 173 -11.28 6.81 4.05
N ALA A 174 -9.98 6.56 4.15
CA ALA A 174 -8.95 7.53 3.89
C ALA A 174 -7.86 6.90 3.01
N TYR A 175 -7.14 7.74 2.29
CA TYR A 175 -6.13 7.32 1.32
C TYR A 175 -4.79 7.99 1.59
N SER A 176 -4.72 8.79 2.66
CA SER A 176 -3.52 9.55 2.99
C SER A 176 -2.38 8.64 3.40
N THR A 177 -1.21 8.90 2.83
CA THR A 177 0.05 8.33 3.31
C THR A 177 0.42 8.99 4.62
N PRO A 178 0.79 8.22 5.67
CA PRO A 178 1.20 8.79 6.95
C PRO A 178 2.54 9.53 6.83
N ALA A 179 2.83 10.39 7.80
CA ALA A 179 4.11 11.06 7.94
C ALA A 179 4.66 10.87 9.35
N VAL A 180 5.98 10.85 9.50
CA VAL A 180 6.63 10.89 10.80
C VAL A 180 7.18 12.30 11.00
N VAL A 181 6.80 12.91 12.11
CA VAL A 181 7.20 14.28 12.47
C VAL A 181 7.74 14.33 13.88
N GLU A 182 8.67 15.24 14.14
CA GLU A 182 9.15 15.51 15.48
C GLU A 182 8.43 16.74 16.05
N VAL A 183 7.78 16.56 17.20
CA VAL A 183 7.10 17.66 17.92
C VAL A 183 7.60 17.67 19.36
N ASN A 184 8.22 18.78 19.77
CA ASN A 184 8.78 18.96 21.12
C ASN A 184 9.71 17.81 21.55
N GLY A 185 10.60 17.39 20.67
CA GLY A 185 11.57 16.31 20.93
C GLY A 185 10.98 14.91 20.95
N ARG A 186 9.72 14.72 20.50
CA ARG A 186 9.06 13.43 20.40
C ARG A 186 8.67 13.12 18.97
N TRP A 187 9.05 11.96 18.48
CA TRP A 187 8.63 11.45 17.18
C TRP A 187 7.19 10.95 17.23
N GLN A 188 6.40 11.38 16.27
CA GLN A 188 4.98 11.04 16.16
C GLN A 188 4.64 10.60 14.74
N VAL A 189 3.76 9.62 14.62
CA VAL A 189 3.15 9.26 13.35
C VAL A 189 1.86 10.07 13.19
N VAL A 190 1.81 10.88 12.16
CA VAL A 190 0.61 11.63 11.77
C VAL A 190 -0.04 10.91 10.61
N SER A 191 -1.26 10.45 10.79
CA SER A 191 -2.05 9.77 9.77
C SER A 191 -3.43 10.41 9.72
N VAL A 192 -3.73 11.06 8.60
CA VAL A 192 -5.02 11.74 8.39
C VAL A 192 -6.09 10.69 8.09
N GLY A 193 -7.18 10.71 8.84
CA GLY A 193 -8.38 9.92 8.57
C GLY A 193 -9.39 10.69 7.71
N SER A 194 -10.56 10.12 7.53
CA SER A 194 -11.66 10.76 6.79
C SER A 194 -12.45 11.78 7.62
N ARG A 195 -12.28 11.79 8.94
CA ARG A 195 -12.82 12.76 9.92
C ARG A 195 -11.89 12.92 11.10
#